data_3237f7c699a0ec9d83c58a4c97c12896
#
_entry.id   3237f7c699a0ec9d83c58a4c97c12896
#
_cell.length_a   1.000
_cell.length_b   1.000
_cell.length_c   1.000
_cell.angle_alpha   90.00
_cell.angle_beta   90.00
_cell.angle_gamma   90.00
#
_symmetry.space_group_name_H-M   'P 1'
#
loop_
_entity.id
_entity.type
_entity.pdbx_description
1 polymer ?
#
loop_
_entity_poly.entity_id
_entity_poly.type
_entity_poly.pdbx_seq_one_letter_code
_entity_poly.pdbx_strand_id
1 'polypeptide(L)'
;MFRWLPLVWANLRRRKLRLVFTFISILLAFLMFGMLDALRTSLSQAINLAGADRLMLQSKVNITVSNPRSHYEKVKSTPGVLAVAPFNWFGGVYKDSKQQIQVQATDPEEFMKVYPEVKLKPDELAAWKQDRQAIVIGQALADQYGWKVGQRIPLRSDIWRKLDGSDTWEFNIVGIYTVEGSGWDKRSAMFQYDYFNESLQFGKDLVGWMVIKVANPDDSDKIASRIDAMFANSSNETKTATERVFIKQFLDQVGNIGLILVSVTTAVFFTMLLVTANTMAQSVRERTNEIGVLKTLGFSGESILMLVLLESLFLTFTGGLAGLGIAWFMAKGLGAAIKDFFPVFQIGTGTFLVGAALMLVFGLITGLWPALTAMRLKIVDALRRI
;
A
#
# COMPACT_ATOMS: atom_id res chain seq x y z
N MET A 1 6.64 38.98 17.29
CA MET A 1 6.49 37.53 17.44
C MET A 1 7.74 36.85 18.02
N PHE A 2 8.96 37.11 17.54
CA PHE A 2 10.21 36.50 18.02
C PHE A 2 10.61 36.77 19.47
N ARG A 3 10.12 37.86 20.12
CA ARG A 3 10.44 38.21 21.54
C ARG A 3 9.90 37.22 22.57
N TRP A 4 8.95 36.32 22.20
CA TRP A 4 8.29 35.38 23.12
C TRP A 4 8.93 33.99 23.12
N LEU A 5 9.70 33.63 22.09
CA LEU A 5 10.36 32.32 21.94
C LEU A 5 11.24 31.91 23.14
N PRO A 6 12.08 32.81 23.70
CA PRO A 6 12.90 32.46 24.86
C PRO A 6 12.05 32.14 26.10
N LEU A 7 10.92 32.85 26.30
CA LEU A 7 9.98 32.58 27.39
C LEU A 7 9.27 31.24 27.21
N VAL A 8 8.82 30.93 25.99
CA VAL A 8 8.20 29.61 25.64
C VAL A 8 9.18 28.49 25.94
N TRP A 9 10.42 28.61 25.49
CA TRP A 9 11.46 27.59 25.72
C TRP A 9 11.81 27.43 27.19
N ALA A 10 11.98 28.51 27.94
CA ALA A 10 12.25 28.49 29.38
C ALA A 10 11.10 27.80 30.14
N ASN A 11 9.86 28.08 29.76
CA ASN A 11 8.67 27.50 30.37
C ASN A 11 8.57 25.98 30.14
N LEU A 12 8.83 25.54 28.92
CA LEU A 12 8.80 24.12 28.54
C LEU A 12 9.86 23.28 29.28
N ARG A 13 11.07 23.83 29.53
CA ARG A 13 12.18 23.09 30.15
C ARG A 13 12.01 22.82 31.66
N ARG A 14 11.09 23.50 32.35
CA ARG A 14 10.93 23.36 33.82
C ARG A 14 10.50 21.97 34.28
N ARG A 15 9.65 21.26 33.50
CA ARG A 15 9.25 19.87 33.80
C ARG A 15 9.63 18.93 32.66
N LYS A 16 10.89 18.54 32.63
CA LYS A 16 11.52 17.76 31.56
C LYS A 16 10.75 16.48 31.21
N LEU A 17 10.32 15.71 32.22
CA LEU A 17 9.61 14.44 31.98
C LEU A 17 8.29 14.65 31.22
N ARG A 18 7.49 15.64 31.63
CA ARG A 18 6.21 15.94 30.95
C ARG A 18 6.45 16.40 29.52
N LEU A 19 7.39 17.33 29.33
CA LEU A 19 7.77 17.80 28.00
C LEU A 19 8.15 16.62 27.08
N VAL A 20 9.01 15.73 27.57
CA VAL A 20 9.49 14.57 26.83
C VAL A 20 8.32 13.63 26.45
N PHE A 21 7.45 13.28 27.41
CA PHE A 21 6.32 12.40 27.12
C PHE A 21 5.30 13.03 26.14
N THR A 22 5.01 14.32 26.28
CA THR A 22 4.10 15.02 25.35
C THR A 22 4.76 15.11 23.97
N PHE A 23 6.03 15.46 23.90
CA PHE A 23 6.77 15.50 22.64
C PHE A 23 6.81 14.12 21.96
N ILE A 24 7.11 13.06 22.70
CA ILE A 24 7.11 11.67 22.16
C ILE A 24 5.70 11.29 21.68
N SER A 25 4.65 11.62 22.43
CA SER A 25 3.28 11.33 22.01
C SER A 25 2.92 11.99 20.68
N ILE A 26 3.27 13.26 20.50
CA ILE A 26 3.07 14.00 19.26
C ILE A 26 3.93 13.41 18.14
N LEU A 27 5.21 13.15 18.42
CA LEU A 27 6.14 12.55 17.48
C LEU A 27 5.61 11.21 16.96
N LEU A 28 5.18 10.30 17.85
CA LEU A 28 4.63 9.00 17.46
C LEU A 28 3.35 9.12 16.65
N ALA A 29 2.45 10.07 16.98
CA ALA A 29 1.23 10.29 16.24
C ALA A 29 1.53 10.72 14.79
N PHE A 30 2.44 11.67 14.58
CA PHE A 30 2.83 12.12 13.25
C PHE A 30 3.72 11.13 12.50
N LEU A 31 4.51 10.34 13.20
CA LEU A 31 5.24 9.21 12.61
C LEU A 31 4.25 8.18 12.04
N MET A 32 3.27 7.76 12.85
CA MET A 32 2.22 6.84 12.42
C MET A 32 1.43 7.40 11.23
N PHE A 33 1.04 8.68 11.29
CA PHE A 33 0.37 9.35 10.17
C PHE A 33 1.20 9.28 8.89
N GLY A 34 2.50 9.62 8.95
CA GLY A 34 3.39 9.59 7.78
C GLY A 34 3.54 8.18 7.19
N MET A 35 3.68 7.16 8.04
CA MET A 35 3.80 5.76 7.60
C MET A 35 2.50 5.22 6.99
N LEU A 36 1.35 5.52 7.61
CA LEU A 36 0.04 5.10 7.11
C LEU A 36 -0.33 5.81 5.80
N ASP A 37 0.03 7.08 5.65
CA ASP A 37 -0.18 7.81 4.39
C ASP A 37 0.75 7.32 3.28
N ALA A 38 2.01 6.95 3.60
CA ALA A 38 2.90 6.29 2.64
C ALA A 38 2.31 4.95 2.16
N LEU A 39 1.75 4.14 3.05
CA LEU A 39 1.08 2.90 2.69
C LEU A 39 -0.16 3.16 1.80
N ARG A 40 -1.01 4.10 2.18
CA ARG A 40 -2.17 4.53 1.39
C ARG A 40 -1.77 4.98 -0.01
N THR A 41 -0.74 5.80 -0.11
CA THR A 41 -0.22 6.31 -1.38
C THR A 41 0.32 5.17 -2.26
N SER A 42 1.05 4.23 -1.65
CA SER A 42 1.57 3.04 -2.35
C SER A 42 0.45 2.18 -2.93
N LEU A 43 -0.59 1.90 -2.15
CA LEU A 43 -1.76 1.14 -2.62
C LEU A 43 -2.50 1.87 -3.75
N SER A 44 -2.68 3.19 -3.63
CA SER A 44 -3.32 4.00 -4.66
C SER A 44 -2.51 4.04 -5.95
N GLN A 45 -1.17 4.08 -5.84
CA GLN A 45 -0.30 4.05 -7.00
C GLN A 45 -0.26 2.68 -7.68
N ALA A 46 -0.31 1.58 -6.93
CA ALA A 46 -0.44 0.24 -7.50
C ALA A 46 -1.68 0.13 -8.40
N ILE A 47 -2.82 0.70 -7.96
CA ILE A 47 -4.05 0.79 -8.77
C ILE A 47 -3.83 1.65 -10.03
N ASN A 48 -3.09 2.76 -9.92
CA ASN A 48 -2.88 3.68 -11.05
C ASN A 48 -1.87 3.17 -12.08
N LEU A 49 -0.98 2.26 -11.68
CA LEU A 49 0.02 1.63 -12.55
C LEU A 49 -0.55 0.44 -13.34
N ALA A 50 -1.71 -0.09 -12.95
CA ALA A 50 -2.43 -1.09 -13.71
C ALA A 50 -2.76 -0.56 -15.12
N GLY A 51 -2.53 -1.38 -16.14
CA GLY A 51 -2.71 -1.00 -17.54
C GLY A 51 -4.14 -0.55 -17.82
N ALA A 52 -4.29 0.63 -18.40
CA ALA A 52 -5.59 1.13 -18.82
C ALA A 52 -6.13 0.37 -20.05
N ASP A 53 -5.24 -0.26 -20.81
CA ASP A 53 -5.50 -1.03 -22.03
C ASP A 53 -5.66 -2.53 -21.76
N ARG A 54 -5.72 -2.94 -20.49
CA ARG A 54 -5.89 -4.34 -20.09
C ARG A 54 -7.21 -4.56 -19.36
N LEU A 55 -7.94 -5.58 -19.80
CA LEU A 55 -9.11 -6.11 -19.12
C LEU A 55 -8.76 -7.43 -18.46
N MET A 56 -9.33 -7.67 -17.30
CA MET A 56 -9.24 -8.93 -16.59
C MET A 56 -10.60 -9.59 -16.58
N LEU A 57 -10.65 -10.82 -17.07
CA LEU A 57 -11.84 -11.67 -17.10
C LEU A 57 -11.69 -12.78 -16.08
N GLN A 58 -12.66 -12.92 -15.20
CA GLN A 58 -12.75 -14.00 -14.22
C GLN A 58 -14.17 -14.57 -14.17
N SER A 59 -14.37 -15.66 -13.46
CA SER A 59 -15.71 -16.12 -13.13
C SER A 59 -16.48 -15.06 -12.33
N LYS A 60 -17.75 -14.89 -12.64
CA LYS A 60 -18.65 -13.97 -11.92
C LYS A 60 -18.83 -14.36 -10.45
N VAL A 61 -18.66 -15.62 -10.11
CA VAL A 61 -18.80 -16.15 -8.75
C VAL A 61 -17.64 -15.67 -7.86
N ASN A 62 -16.42 -16.02 -8.22
CA ASN A 62 -15.19 -15.53 -7.59
C ASN A 62 -13.94 -15.92 -8.42
N ILE A 63 -12.77 -15.38 -8.07
CA ILE A 63 -11.50 -15.62 -8.77
C ILE A 63 -10.99 -17.07 -8.67
N THR A 64 -11.43 -17.85 -7.70
CA THR A 64 -10.98 -19.24 -7.50
C THR A 64 -11.76 -20.24 -8.36
N VAL A 65 -12.88 -19.81 -8.95
CA VAL A 65 -13.66 -20.61 -9.88
C VAL A 65 -13.09 -20.42 -11.29
N SER A 66 -12.62 -21.51 -11.87
CA SER A 66 -12.05 -21.48 -13.23
C SER A 66 -13.14 -21.46 -14.30
N ASN A 67 -12.80 -20.85 -15.44
CA ASN A 67 -13.65 -20.79 -16.62
C ASN A 67 -13.25 -21.91 -17.60
N PRO A 68 -14.17 -22.43 -18.45
CA PRO A 68 -13.82 -23.36 -19.52
C PRO A 68 -12.84 -22.73 -20.52
N ARG A 69 -11.87 -23.50 -21.01
CA ARG A 69 -10.93 -23.07 -22.06
C ARG A 69 -11.63 -22.58 -23.32
N SER A 70 -12.83 -23.09 -23.60
CA SER A 70 -13.64 -22.64 -24.74
C SER A 70 -14.01 -21.14 -24.69
N HIS A 71 -13.99 -20.52 -23.51
CA HIS A 71 -14.17 -19.08 -23.36
C HIS A 71 -12.99 -18.31 -23.97
N TYR A 72 -11.79 -18.83 -23.86
CA TYR A 72 -10.58 -18.21 -24.40
C TYR A 72 -10.69 -17.93 -25.91
N GLU A 73 -11.10 -18.92 -26.70
CA GLU A 73 -11.23 -18.76 -28.14
C GLU A 73 -12.31 -17.73 -28.54
N LYS A 74 -13.42 -17.73 -27.81
CA LYS A 74 -14.51 -16.73 -28.03
C LYS A 74 -14.05 -15.33 -27.68
N VAL A 75 -13.34 -15.16 -26.57
CA VAL A 75 -12.81 -13.87 -26.15
C VAL A 75 -11.78 -13.35 -27.14
N LYS A 76 -10.87 -14.23 -27.60
CA LYS A 76 -9.83 -13.89 -28.58
C LYS A 76 -10.39 -13.41 -29.92
N SER A 77 -11.55 -13.95 -30.34
CA SER A 77 -12.23 -13.53 -31.57
C SER A 77 -13.09 -12.27 -31.42
N THR A 78 -13.14 -11.65 -30.24
CA THR A 78 -13.98 -10.47 -30.00
C THR A 78 -13.39 -9.22 -30.66
N PRO A 79 -14.17 -8.46 -31.45
CA PRO A 79 -13.71 -7.22 -32.08
C PRO A 79 -13.17 -6.22 -31.05
N GLY A 80 -11.96 -5.70 -31.30
CA GLY A 80 -11.26 -4.76 -30.39
C GLY A 80 -10.28 -5.44 -29.42
N VAL A 81 -10.25 -6.78 -29.39
CA VAL A 81 -9.25 -7.56 -28.64
C VAL A 81 -8.00 -7.76 -29.50
N LEU A 82 -6.82 -7.45 -28.96
CA LEU A 82 -5.53 -7.62 -29.61
C LEU A 82 -4.84 -8.94 -29.20
N ALA A 83 -4.89 -9.26 -27.91
CA ALA A 83 -4.26 -10.45 -27.35
C ALA A 83 -5.01 -10.90 -26.09
N VAL A 84 -4.96 -12.19 -25.79
CA VAL A 84 -5.55 -12.79 -24.58
C VAL A 84 -4.56 -13.75 -23.98
N ALA A 85 -4.12 -13.47 -22.75
CA ALA A 85 -3.25 -14.39 -22.00
C ALA A 85 -4.11 -15.16 -20.97
N PRO A 86 -4.17 -16.50 -21.07
CA PRO A 86 -4.80 -17.33 -20.06
C PRO A 86 -3.88 -17.49 -18.86
N PHE A 87 -4.42 -17.57 -17.66
CA PHE A 87 -3.69 -17.79 -16.44
C PHE A 87 -4.33 -18.84 -15.55
N ASN A 88 -3.48 -19.70 -14.97
CA ASN A 88 -3.84 -20.57 -13.87
C ASN A 88 -2.87 -20.40 -12.72
N TRP A 89 -3.39 -20.24 -11.53
CA TRP A 89 -2.59 -20.21 -10.32
C TRP A 89 -2.07 -21.62 -10.02
N PHE A 90 -0.76 -21.76 -9.93
CA PHE A 90 -0.12 -23.04 -9.63
C PHE A 90 0.14 -23.23 -8.12
N GLY A 91 0.43 -22.16 -7.39
CA GLY A 91 0.72 -22.21 -5.96
C GLY A 91 2.03 -22.97 -5.68
N GLY A 92 3.15 -22.54 -6.28
CA GLY A 92 4.42 -23.22 -6.19
C GLY A 92 5.05 -23.15 -4.80
N VAL A 93 5.53 -24.28 -4.29
CA VAL A 93 6.29 -24.38 -3.04
C VAL A 93 7.68 -24.98 -3.36
N TYR A 94 8.73 -24.29 -2.92
CA TYR A 94 10.10 -24.76 -3.08
C TYR A 94 10.69 -25.15 -1.72
N LYS A 95 11.15 -26.40 -1.60
CA LYS A 95 11.78 -27.00 -0.41
C LYS A 95 10.93 -26.98 0.87
N ASP A 96 10.66 -25.79 1.43
CA ASP A 96 9.89 -25.60 2.67
C ASP A 96 8.53 -24.98 2.36
N SER A 97 7.48 -25.44 3.04
CA SER A 97 6.10 -24.95 2.90
C SER A 97 5.92 -23.46 3.21
N LYS A 98 6.87 -22.83 3.92
CA LYS A 98 6.88 -21.39 4.19
C LYS A 98 7.36 -20.53 3.02
N GLN A 99 7.99 -21.16 2.00
CA GLN A 99 8.55 -20.46 0.85
C GLN A 99 7.63 -20.62 -0.37
N GLN A 100 6.44 -20.04 -0.28
CA GLN A 100 5.53 -19.99 -1.43
C GLN A 100 6.06 -19.03 -2.48
N ILE A 101 6.03 -19.48 -3.72
CA ILE A 101 6.39 -18.71 -4.91
C ILE A 101 5.14 -18.50 -5.75
N GLN A 102 4.95 -17.29 -6.24
CA GLN A 102 3.90 -17.01 -7.21
C GLN A 102 4.25 -17.64 -8.56
N VAL A 103 3.68 -18.80 -8.80
CA VAL A 103 3.88 -19.54 -10.06
C VAL A 103 2.56 -19.62 -10.79
N GLN A 104 2.60 -19.31 -12.09
CA GLN A 104 1.42 -19.24 -12.94
C GLN A 104 1.66 -19.99 -14.25
N ALA A 105 0.67 -20.74 -14.69
CA ALA A 105 0.67 -21.31 -16.02
C ALA A 105 0.02 -20.32 -17.00
N THR A 106 0.68 -20.04 -18.14
CA THR A 106 0.21 -19.09 -19.15
C THR A 106 0.70 -19.47 -20.55
N ASP A 107 0.15 -18.85 -21.59
CA ASP A 107 0.67 -18.94 -22.95
C ASP A 107 1.85 -17.97 -23.12
N PRO A 108 3.07 -18.44 -23.48
CA PRO A 108 4.24 -17.57 -23.60
C PRO A 108 4.09 -16.45 -24.64
N GLU A 109 3.44 -16.73 -25.77
CA GLU A 109 3.31 -15.76 -26.83
C GLU A 109 2.28 -14.67 -26.52
N GLU A 110 1.13 -15.09 -26.05
CA GLU A 110 0.05 -14.16 -25.68
C GLU A 110 0.43 -13.34 -24.44
N PHE A 111 1.15 -13.96 -23.49
CA PHE A 111 1.67 -13.23 -22.33
C PHE A 111 2.58 -12.05 -22.73
N MET A 112 3.54 -12.29 -23.64
CA MET A 112 4.45 -11.23 -24.08
C MET A 112 3.74 -10.13 -24.89
N LYS A 113 2.61 -10.44 -25.56
CA LYS A 113 1.78 -9.42 -26.23
C LYS A 113 1.00 -8.58 -25.22
N VAL A 114 0.48 -9.21 -24.18
CA VAL A 114 -0.31 -8.54 -23.12
C VAL A 114 0.57 -7.69 -22.20
N TYR A 115 1.76 -8.18 -21.86
CA TYR A 115 2.71 -7.52 -20.94
C TYR A 115 4.03 -7.15 -21.63
N PRO A 116 4.05 -6.15 -22.53
CA PRO A 116 5.26 -5.75 -23.26
C PRO A 116 6.33 -5.13 -22.36
N GLU A 117 6.00 -4.73 -21.14
CA GLU A 117 6.92 -4.27 -20.11
C GLU A 117 7.80 -5.38 -19.53
N VAL A 118 7.40 -6.63 -19.67
CA VAL A 118 8.23 -7.79 -19.31
C VAL A 118 9.26 -8.00 -20.42
N LYS A 119 10.52 -8.00 -20.07
CA LYS A 119 11.64 -8.18 -21.01
C LYS A 119 12.31 -9.51 -20.79
N LEU A 120 12.34 -10.30 -21.83
CA LEU A 120 13.01 -11.58 -21.94
C LEU A 120 13.88 -11.56 -23.19
N LYS A 121 15.04 -12.19 -23.17
CA LYS A 121 15.87 -12.27 -24.37
C LYS A 121 15.19 -13.12 -25.45
N PRO A 122 15.43 -12.85 -26.75
CA PRO A 122 14.77 -13.59 -27.82
C PRO A 122 15.03 -15.10 -27.79
N ASP A 123 16.25 -15.51 -27.44
CA ASP A 123 16.66 -16.92 -27.27
C ASP A 123 15.96 -17.57 -26.07
N GLU A 124 15.83 -16.86 -24.94
CA GLU A 124 15.10 -17.34 -23.77
C GLU A 124 13.59 -17.48 -24.05
N LEU A 125 13.00 -16.55 -24.82
CA LEU A 125 11.61 -16.64 -25.25
C LEU A 125 11.39 -17.81 -26.19
N ALA A 126 12.31 -18.04 -27.14
CA ALA A 126 12.24 -19.19 -28.04
C ALA A 126 12.34 -20.52 -27.26
N ALA A 127 13.25 -20.60 -26.30
CA ALA A 127 13.37 -21.75 -25.40
C ALA A 127 12.10 -21.98 -24.57
N TRP A 128 11.48 -20.89 -24.04
CA TRP A 128 10.22 -20.98 -23.30
C TRP A 128 9.06 -21.54 -24.14
N LYS A 129 9.02 -21.20 -25.42
CA LYS A 129 8.00 -21.71 -26.35
C LYS A 129 8.24 -23.18 -26.75
N GLN A 130 9.50 -23.61 -26.81
CA GLN A 130 9.87 -24.95 -27.34
C GLN A 130 9.91 -26.01 -26.25
N ASP A 131 10.46 -25.73 -25.09
CA ASP A 131 10.56 -26.69 -23.99
C ASP A 131 9.27 -26.68 -23.15
N ARG A 132 8.58 -27.81 -23.16
CA ARG A 132 7.31 -27.98 -22.41
C ARG A 132 7.48 -27.80 -20.89
N GLN A 133 8.65 -28.17 -20.34
CA GLN A 133 8.96 -28.02 -18.93
C GLN A 133 9.67 -26.69 -18.63
N ALA A 134 9.74 -25.81 -19.60
CA ALA A 134 10.35 -24.49 -19.43
C ALA A 134 9.60 -23.64 -18.42
N ILE A 135 10.37 -23.00 -17.55
CA ILE A 135 9.91 -21.95 -16.64
C ILE A 135 10.77 -20.71 -16.82
N VAL A 136 10.14 -19.57 -16.88
CA VAL A 136 10.81 -18.27 -16.78
C VAL A 136 10.54 -17.67 -15.42
N ILE A 137 11.56 -17.07 -14.81
CA ILE A 137 11.52 -16.55 -13.46
C ILE A 137 11.87 -15.06 -13.44
N GLY A 138 11.30 -14.32 -12.53
CA GLY A 138 11.67 -12.92 -12.33
C GLY A 138 13.04 -12.78 -11.68
N GLN A 139 13.73 -11.67 -12.00
CA GLN A 139 15.08 -11.38 -11.47
C GLN A 139 15.13 -11.46 -9.92
N ALA A 140 14.09 -11.02 -9.23
CA ALA A 140 14.07 -11.07 -7.77
C ALA A 140 14.02 -12.49 -7.20
N LEU A 141 13.40 -13.47 -7.91
CA LEU A 141 13.47 -14.88 -7.54
C LEU A 141 14.86 -15.46 -7.82
N ALA A 142 15.44 -15.12 -8.97
CA ALA A 142 16.79 -15.55 -9.31
C ALA A 142 17.80 -15.12 -8.24
N ASP A 143 17.72 -13.85 -7.80
CA ASP A 143 18.57 -13.29 -6.77
C ASP A 143 18.32 -13.93 -5.39
N GLN A 144 17.05 -14.17 -5.04
CA GLN A 144 16.66 -14.74 -3.74
C GLN A 144 17.13 -16.18 -3.56
N TYR A 145 17.02 -17.02 -4.59
CA TYR A 145 17.33 -18.45 -4.52
C TYR A 145 18.67 -18.82 -5.15
N GLY A 146 19.37 -17.86 -5.75
CA GLY A 146 20.60 -18.08 -6.49
C GLY A 146 20.40 -18.92 -7.77
N TRP A 147 19.19 -18.85 -8.35
CA TRP A 147 18.85 -19.62 -9.54
C TRP A 147 19.45 -19.01 -10.81
N LYS A 148 19.81 -19.91 -11.74
CA LYS A 148 20.43 -19.53 -13.01
C LYS A 148 19.73 -20.22 -14.16
N VAL A 149 19.78 -19.63 -15.36
CA VAL A 149 19.35 -20.27 -16.60
C VAL A 149 20.11 -21.59 -16.80
N GLY A 150 19.39 -22.62 -17.23
CA GLY A 150 19.91 -23.98 -17.41
C GLY A 150 19.77 -24.88 -16.17
N GLN A 151 19.34 -24.36 -15.02
CA GLN A 151 19.06 -25.18 -13.84
C GLN A 151 17.69 -25.84 -13.92
N ARG A 152 17.60 -27.05 -13.36
CA ARG A 152 16.36 -27.77 -13.16
C ARG A 152 15.92 -27.62 -11.69
N ILE A 153 14.66 -27.27 -11.48
CA ILE A 153 14.09 -27.04 -10.15
C ILE A 153 12.81 -27.84 -9.96
N PRO A 154 12.63 -28.51 -8.79
CA PRO A 154 11.37 -29.08 -8.41
C PRO A 154 10.52 -28.03 -7.70
N LEU A 155 9.25 -27.90 -8.11
CA LEU A 155 8.24 -27.11 -7.44
C LEU A 155 7.05 -28.02 -7.08
N ARG A 156 6.64 -27.99 -5.83
CA ARG A 156 5.47 -28.70 -5.38
C ARG A 156 4.25 -27.81 -5.47
N SER A 157 3.12 -28.36 -5.91
CA SER A 157 1.83 -27.69 -5.84
C SER A 157 0.95 -28.31 -4.76
N ASP A 158 0.45 -27.48 -3.85
CA ASP A 158 -0.53 -27.92 -2.84
C ASP A 158 -1.96 -28.02 -3.41
N ILE A 159 -2.17 -27.54 -4.65
CA ILE A 159 -3.48 -27.46 -5.31
C ILE A 159 -3.61 -28.55 -6.39
N TRP A 160 -2.57 -28.76 -7.19
CA TRP A 160 -2.63 -29.54 -8.42
C TRP A 160 -1.82 -30.84 -8.33
N ARG A 161 -2.38 -31.92 -8.85
CA ARG A 161 -1.69 -33.20 -8.98
C ARG A 161 -1.56 -33.59 -10.44
N LYS A 162 -0.42 -34.21 -10.76
CA LYS A 162 -0.16 -34.79 -12.07
C LYS A 162 -0.92 -36.10 -12.26
N LEU A 163 -0.98 -36.57 -13.50
CA LEU A 163 -1.59 -37.86 -13.89
C LEU A 163 -1.06 -39.04 -13.10
N ASP A 164 0.22 -39.00 -12.69
CA ASP A 164 0.89 -40.03 -11.89
C ASP A 164 0.60 -39.91 -10.37
N GLY A 165 -0.25 -38.93 -9.97
CA GLY A 165 -0.58 -38.64 -8.57
C GLY A 165 0.45 -37.79 -7.84
N SER A 166 1.58 -37.46 -8.45
CA SER A 166 2.63 -36.60 -7.87
C SER A 166 2.14 -35.16 -7.75
N ASP A 167 2.55 -34.50 -6.67
CA ASP A 167 2.37 -33.06 -6.44
C ASP A 167 3.61 -32.25 -6.84
N THR A 168 4.70 -32.91 -7.22
CA THR A 168 5.98 -32.29 -7.55
C THR A 168 6.19 -32.24 -9.06
N TRP A 169 6.48 -31.03 -9.52
CA TRP A 169 6.68 -30.72 -10.93
C TRP A 169 8.11 -30.27 -11.15
N GLU A 170 8.76 -30.83 -12.18
CA GLU A 170 10.13 -30.48 -12.54
C GLU A 170 10.12 -29.46 -13.66
N PHE A 171 10.87 -28.37 -13.47
CA PHE A 171 10.96 -27.27 -14.42
C PHE A 171 12.42 -26.97 -14.79
N ASN A 172 12.64 -26.65 -16.06
CA ASN A 172 13.92 -26.16 -16.58
C ASN A 172 13.86 -24.62 -16.62
N ILE A 173 14.73 -23.93 -15.89
CA ILE A 173 14.81 -22.46 -15.95
C ILE A 173 15.46 -22.09 -17.29
N VAL A 174 14.69 -21.56 -18.21
CA VAL A 174 15.13 -21.17 -19.55
C VAL A 174 15.37 -19.69 -19.72
N GLY A 175 14.87 -18.87 -18.80
CA GLY A 175 15.03 -17.43 -18.87
C GLY A 175 14.80 -16.72 -17.54
N ILE A 176 15.43 -15.55 -17.42
CA ILE A 176 15.25 -14.65 -16.29
C ILE A 176 14.76 -13.31 -16.83
N TYR A 177 13.48 -13.00 -16.58
CA TYR A 177 12.89 -11.77 -17.06
C TYR A 177 13.15 -10.58 -16.14
N THR A 178 13.22 -9.41 -16.74
CA THR A 178 13.20 -8.12 -16.08
C THR A 178 11.90 -7.37 -16.43
N VAL A 179 11.55 -6.37 -15.63
CA VAL A 179 10.34 -5.57 -15.86
C VAL A 179 10.71 -4.11 -15.96
N GLU A 180 10.33 -3.46 -17.05
CA GLU A 180 10.42 -2.03 -17.21
C GLU A 180 9.22 -1.36 -16.53
N GLY A 181 9.48 -0.52 -15.54
CA GLY A 181 8.40 0.08 -14.74
C GLY A 181 7.88 -0.86 -13.65
N SER A 182 6.56 -0.88 -13.47
CA SER A 182 5.88 -1.55 -12.34
C SER A 182 4.67 -2.40 -12.74
N GLY A 183 4.56 -2.77 -14.01
CA GLY A 183 3.38 -3.47 -14.53
C GLY A 183 3.29 -4.96 -14.22
N TRP A 184 4.35 -5.59 -13.71
CA TRP A 184 4.39 -7.03 -13.42
C TRP A 184 5.28 -7.34 -12.21
N ASP A 185 4.98 -8.45 -11.50
CA ASP A 185 5.73 -8.85 -10.31
C ASP A 185 7.06 -9.55 -10.69
N LYS A 186 8.16 -9.02 -10.19
CA LYS A 186 9.52 -9.57 -10.37
C LYS A 186 9.79 -10.82 -9.52
N ARG A 187 8.87 -11.21 -8.64
CA ARG A 187 8.92 -12.39 -7.78
C ARG A 187 8.03 -13.53 -8.25
N SER A 188 7.50 -13.45 -9.46
CA SER A 188 6.70 -14.52 -10.05
C SER A 188 7.51 -15.38 -11.00
N ALA A 189 6.98 -16.57 -11.25
CA ALA A 189 7.48 -17.49 -12.27
C ALA A 189 6.35 -17.93 -13.17
N MET A 190 6.64 -18.18 -14.43
CA MET A 190 5.65 -18.55 -15.42
C MET A 190 6.11 -19.74 -16.24
N PHE A 191 5.20 -20.66 -16.50
CA PHE A 191 5.44 -21.82 -17.34
C PHE A 191 4.27 -22.06 -18.29
N GLN A 192 4.40 -23.00 -19.21
CA GLN A 192 3.44 -23.20 -20.29
C GLN A 192 2.11 -23.76 -19.81
N TYR A 193 1.01 -23.13 -20.22
CA TYR A 193 -0.36 -23.59 -19.93
C TYR A 193 -0.63 -24.98 -20.52
N ASP A 194 -0.16 -25.29 -21.72
CA ASP A 194 -0.42 -26.59 -22.36
C ASP A 194 0.25 -27.72 -21.58
N TYR A 195 1.50 -27.53 -21.11
CA TYR A 195 2.15 -28.50 -20.23
C TYR A 195 1.38 -28.70 -18.93
N PHE A 196 0.91 -27.60 -18.31
CA PHE A 196 0.06 -27.66 -17.13
C PHE A 196 -1.20 -28.49 -17.40
N ASN A 197 -1.98 -28.10 -18.39
CA ASN A 197 -3.27 -28.70 -18.73
C ASN A 197 -3.19 -30.20 -19.05
N GLU A 198 -2.21 -30.60 -19.85
CA GLU A 198 -2.01 -32.00 -20.22
C GLU A 198 -1.54 -32.88 -19.07
N SER A 199 -0.75 -32.30 -18.14
CA SER A 199 -0.20 -33.04 -17.00
C SER A 199 -1.19 -33.23 -15.87
N LEU A 200 -2.31 -32.47 -15.83
CA LEU A 200 -3.28 -32.51 -14.73
C LEU A 200 -4.03 -33.84 -14.64
N GLN A 201 -4.20 -34.31 -13.40
CA GLN A 201 -5.10 -35.42 -13.08
C GLN A 201 -6.57 -34.99 -13.15
N PHE A 202 -6.86 -33.78 -12.66
CA PHE A 202 -8.20 -33.17 -12.60
C PHE A 202 -8.16 -31.75 -13.08
N GLY A 203 -9.30 -31.19 -13.52
CA GLY A 203 -9.43 -29.79 -13.88
C GLY A 203 -8.80 -29.44 -15.22
N LYS A 204 -8.76 -30.38 -16.16
CA LYS A 204 -8.35 -30.13 -17.55
C LYS A 204 -9.30 -29.17 -18.25
N ASP A 205 -8.76 -28.45 -19.21
CA ASP A 205 -9.49 -27.47 -20.05
C ASP A 205 -10.18 -26.36 -19.26
N LEU A 206 -9.56 -25.99 -18.13
CA LEU A 206 -9.98 -24.88 -17.29
C LEU A 206 -8.92 -23.76 -17.26
N VAL A 207 -9.39 -22.52 -17.28
CA VAL A 207 -8.57 -21.31 -17.17
C VAL A 207 -9.04 -20.53 -15.93
N GLY A 208 -8.13 -20.20 -15.04
CA GLY A 208 -8.45 -19.48 -13.82
C GLY A 208 -8.98 -18.07 -14.12
N TRP A 209 -8.18 -17.28 -14.84
CA TRP A 209 -8.56 -15.96 -15.35
C TRP A 209 -7.86 -15.69 -16.68
N MET A 210 -8.31 -14.65 -17.36
CA MET A 210 -7.70 -14.20 -18.60
C MET A 210 -7.38 -12.71 -18.50
N VAL A 211 -6.23 -12.32 -19.05
CA VAL A 211 -5.93 -10.90 -19.23
C VAL A 211 -5.97 -10.59 -20.72
N ILE A 212 -6.72 -9.56 -21.06
CA ILE A 212 -7.10 -9.21 -22.42
C ILE A 212 -6.51 -7.84 -22.71
N LYS A 213 -5.72 -7.73 -23.77
CA LYS A 213 -5.23 -6.46 -24.28
C LYS A 213 -6.20 -5.92 -25.31
N VAL A 214 -6.65 -4.68 -25.13
CA VAL A 214 -7.55 -4.01 -26.07
C VAL A 214 -6.81 -3.03 -26.95
N ALA A 215 -7.36 -2.78 -28.15
CA ALA A 215 -6.76 -1.88 -29.12
C ALA A 215 -6.88 -0.40 -28.70
N ASN A 216 -8.00 -0.05 -28.07
CA ASN A 216 -8.28 1.30 -27.59
C ASN A 216 -8.77 1.23 -26.14
N PRO A 217 -8.06 1.85 -25.17
CA PRO A 217 -8.48 1.90 -23.77
C PRO A 217 -9.87 2.53 -23.56
N ASP A 218 -10.28 3.48 -24.40
CA ASP A 218 -11.58 4.15 -24.29
C ASP A 218 -12.77 3.21 -24.57
N ASP A 219 -12.53 2.11 -25.27
CA ASP A 219 -13.55 1.09 -25.56
C ASP A 219 -13.57 -0.06 -24.54
N SER A 220 -12.72 0.00 -23.50
CA SER A 220 -12.58 -1.05 -22.50
C SER A 220 -13.90 -1.49 -21.88
N ASP A 221 -14.75 -0.56 -21.46
CA ASP A 221 -16.03 -0.87 -20.82
C ASP A 221 -17.03 -1.49 -21.81
N LYS A 222 -17.02 -1.07 -23.08
CA LYS A 222 -17.87 -1.64 -24.13
C LYS A 222 -17.43 -3.06 -24.48
N ILE A 223 -16.10 -3.29 -24.57
CA ILE A 223 -15.55 -4.63 -24.85
C ILE A 223 -15.82 -5.55 -23.67
N ALA A 224 -15.61 -5.11 -22.43
CA ALA A 224 -15.91 -5.85 -21.22
C ALA A 224 -17.39 -6.29 -21.17
N SER A 225 -18.32 -5.33 -21.41
CA SER A 225 -19.76 -5.61 -21.43
C SER A 225 -20.15 -6.58 -22.55
N ARG A 226 -19.53 -6.48 -23.74
CA ARG A 226 -19.75 -7.42 -24.86
C ARG A 226 -19.27 -8.82 -24.50
N ILE A 227 -18.12 -8.95 -23.87
CA ILE A 227 -17.57 -10.24 -23.42
C ILE A 227 -18.51 -10.87 -22.39
N ASP A 228 -18.93 -10.13 -21.36
CA ASP A 228 -19.81 -10.66 -20.33
C ASP A 228 -21.20 -11.04 -20.89
N ALA A 229 -21.70 -10.29 -21.87
CA ALA A 229 -22.95 -10.62 -22.57
C ALA A 229 -22.88 -11.96 -23.32
N MET A 230 -21.74 -12.37 -23.86
CA MET A 230 -21.57 -13.67 -24.55
C MET A 230 -21.72 -14.86 -23.57
N PHE A 231 -21.45 -14.67 -22.30
CA PHE A 231 -21.49 -15.71 -21.29
C PHE A 231 -22.64 -15.54 -20.29
N ALA A 232 -23.47 -14.52 -20.46
CA ALA A 232 -24.65 -14.28 -19.65
C ALA A 232 -25.62 -15.47 -19.72
N ASN A 233 -26.21 -15.83 -18.60
CA ASN A 233 -27.15 -16.96 -18.47
C ASN A 233 -26.53 -18.33 -18.82
N SER A 234 -25.20 -18.44 -18.87
CA SER A 234 -24.50 -19.72 -18.99
C SER A 234 -24.16 -20.28 -17.61
N SER A 235 -23.78 -21.56 -17.54
CA SER A 235 -23.26 -22.19 -16.30
C SER A 235 -21.95 -21.55 -15.80
N ASN A 236 -21.27 -20.79 -16.65
CA ASN A 236 -19.97 -20.17 -16.36
C ASN A 236 -19.99 -18.71 -16.77
N GLU A 237 -20.83 -17.92 -16.09
CA GLU A 237 -20.88 -16.48 -16.29
C GLU A 237 -19.55 -15.81 -15.91
N THR A 238 -19.17 -14.81 -16.70
CA THR A 238 -17.93 -14.06 -16.49
C THR A 238 -18.19 -12.67 -15.92
N LYS A 239 -17.14 -12.12 -15.30
CA LYS A 239 -17.06 -10.72 -14.93
C LYS A 239 -15.76 -10.17 -15.48
N THR A 240 -15.91 -9.22 -16.40
CA THR A 240 -14.82 -8.56 -17.09
C THR A 240 -14.74 -7.11 -16.64
N ALA A 241 -13.57 -6.65 -16.23
CA ALA A 241 -13.34 -5.26 -15.85
C ALA A 241 -11.89 -4.87 -16.18
N THR A 242 -11.60 -3.56 -16.21
CA THR A 242 -10.20 -3.11 -16.34
C THR A 242 -9.35 -3.65 -15.18
N GLU A 243 -8.09 -3.93 -15.45
CA GLU A 243 -7.14 -4.40 -14.42
C GLU A 243 -7.15 -3.48 -13.19
N ARG A 244 -7.27 -2.17 -13.40
CA ARG A 244 -7.42 -1.16 -12.35
C ARG A 244 -8.66 -1.39 -11.47
N VAL A 245 -9.83 -1.62 -12.07
CA VAL A 245 -11.09 -1.87 -11.35
C VAL A 245 -11.01 -3.19 -10.60
N PHE A 246 -10.38 -4.19 -11.20
CA PHE A 246 -10.17 -5.50 -10.58
C PHE A 246 -9.31 -5.40 -9.31
N ILE A 247 -8.13 -4.76 -9.39
CA ILE A 247 -7.25 -4.56 -8.22
C ILE A 247 -7.99 -3.79 -7.13
N LYS A 248 -8.75 -2.74 -7.51
CA LYS A 248 -9.55 -2.00 -6.54
C LYS A 248 -10.60 -2.87 -5.86
N GLN A 249 -11.36 -3.68 -6.61
CA GLN A 249 -12.36 -4.58 -6.05
C GLN A 249 -11.72 -5.65 -5.14
N PHE A 250 -10.55 -6.17 -5.51
CA PHE A 250 -9.80 -7.11 -4.68
C PHE A 250 -9.39 -6.48 -3.34
N LEU A 251 -8.86 -5.26 -3.36
CA LEU A 251 -8.52 -4.52 -2.15
C LEU A 251 -9.75 -4.22 -1.29
N ASP A 252 -10.89 -3.90 -1.90
CA ASP A 252 -12.16 -3.65 -1.21
C ASP A 252 -12.72 -4.93 -0.56
N GLN A 253 -12.47 -6.13 -1.14
CA GLN A 253 -12.85 -7.43 -0.56
C GLN A 253 -12.00 -7.83 0.67
N VAL A 254 -10.71 -7.49 0.68
CA VAL A 254 -9.81 -7.72 1.83
C VAL A 254 -10.23 -6.85 3.04
N GLY A 255 -11.12 -5.92 2.82
CA GLY A 255 -11.59 -4.92 3.76
C GLY A 255 -11.34 -3.52 3.19
N ASN A 256 -12.15 -2.56 3.59
CA ASN A 256 -11.91 -1.18 3.18
C ASN A 256 -10.64 -0.65 3.86
N ILE A 257 -9.47 -1.03 3.30
CA ILE A 257 -8.15 -0.68 3.85
C ILE A 257 -8.04 0.83 4.04
N GLY A 258 -8.60 1.62 3.12
CA GLY A 258 -8.65 3.07 3.25
C GLY A 258 -9.37 3.53 4.51
N LEU A 259 -10.54 2.94 4.81
CA LEU A 259 -11.30 3.23 6.02
C LEU A 259 -10.56 2.79 7.27
N ILE A 260 -9.93 1.63 7.25
CA ILE A 260 -9.11 1.13 8.36
C ILE A 260 -7.96 2.10 8.65
N LEU A 261 -7.21 2.53 7.62
CA LEU A 261 -6.09 3.47 7.78
C LEU A 261 -6.56 4.82 8.34
N VAL A 262 -7.69 5.35 7.84
CA VAL A 262 -8.28 6.60 8.35
C VAL A 262 -8.74 6.42 9.78
N SER A 263 -9.39 5.32 10.14
CA SER A 263 -9.87 5.06 11.50
C SER A 263 -8.72 4.96 12.50
N VAL A 264 -7.66 4.22 12.16
CA VAL A 264 -6.45 4.10 12.99
C VAL A 264 -5.80 5.47 13.16
N THR A 265 -5.61 6.22 12.08
CA THR A 265 -5.03 7.57 12.12
C THR A 265 -5.86 8.49 13.01
N THR A 266 -7.19 8.46 12.87
CA THR A 266 -8.11 9.27 13.68
C THR A 266 -8.02 8.91 15.16
N ALA A 267 -7.99 7.63 15.51
CA ALA A 267 -7.86 7.17 16.89
C ALA A 267 -6.53 7.61 17.52
N VAL A 268 -5.44 7.53 16.78
CA VAL A 268 -4.10 7.97 17.23
C VAL A 268 -4.09 9.49 17.46
N PHE A 269 -4.61 10.27 16.53
CA PHE A 269 -4.70 11.72 16.70
C PHE A 269 -5.65 12.12 17.82
N PHE A 270 -6.78 11.44 17.98
CA PHE A 270 -7.70 11.67 19.10
C PHE A 270 -7.01 11.44 20.45
N THR A 271 -6.29 10.34 20.58
CA THR A 271 -5.52 10.04 21.80
C THR A 271 -4.44 11.10 22.05
N MET A 272 -3.72 11.50 21.02
CA MET A 272 -2.70 12.56 21.10
C MET A 272 -3.33 13.89 21.54
N LEU A 273 -4.51 14.25 20.99
CA LEU A 273 -5.25 15.45 21.39
C LEU A 273 -5.60 15.44 22.88
N LEU A 274 -6.14 14.32 23.39
CA LEU A 274 -6.51 14.18 24.81
C LEU A 274 -5.28 14.32 25.72
N VAL A 275 -4.18 13.64 25.40
CA VAL A 275 -2.93 13.68 26.15
C VAL A 275 -2.36 15.09 26.15
N THR A 276 -2.26 15.71 24.98
CA THR A 276 -1.67 17.04 24.83
C THR A 276 -2.53 18.12 25.51
N ALA A 277 -3.86 18.10 25.30
CA ALA A 277 -4.77 19.04 25.94
C ALA A 277 -4.74 18.94 27.47
N ASN A 278 -4.75 17.71 28.03
CA ASN A 278 -4.63 17.50 29.48
C ASN A 278 -3.28 18.00 30.02
N THR A 279 -2.20 17.73 29.30
CA THR A 279 -0.85 18.20 29.66
C THR A 279 -0.76 19.71 29.66
N MET A 280 -1.33 20.38 28.65
CA MET A 280 -1.37 21.86 28.57
C MET A 280 -2.22 22.45 29.66
N ALA A 281 -3.41 21.88 29.94
CA ALA A 281 -4.28 22.35 31.03
C ALA A 281 -3.58 22.22 32.40
N GLN A 282 -2.86 21.14 32.62
CA GLN A 282 -2.08 20.95 33.85
C GLN A 282 -0.91 21.94 33.92
N SER A 283 -0.21 22.21 32.81
CA SER A 283 0.85 23.22 32.75
C SER A 283 0.35 24.61 33.15
N VAL A 284 -0.80 25.04 32.67
CA VAL A 284 -1.43 26.32 33.04
C VAL A 284 -1.80 26.35 34.51
N ARG A 285 -2.39 25.29 35.07
CA ARG A 285 -2.75 25.21 36.50
C ARG A 285 -1.55 25.35 37.44
N GLU A 286 -0.43 24.69 37.09
CA GLU A 286 0.79 24.76 37.90
C GLU A 286 1.48 26.13 37.85
N ARG A 287 1.22 26.92 36.81
CA ARG A 287 1.81 28.22 36.57
C ARG A 287 0.85 29.38 36.92
N THR A 288 -0.24 29.05 37.62
CA THR A 288 -1.27 30.04 37.99
C THR A 288 -0.67 31.27 38.67
N ASN A 289 0.25 31.11 39.64
CA ASN A 289 0.92 32.20 40.34
C ASN A 289 1.81 33.04 39.41
N GLU A 290 2.57 32.40 38.51
CA GLU A 290 3.40 33.11 37.54
C GLU A 290 2.56 33.94 36.56
N ILE A 291 1.44 33.38 36.11
CA ILE A 291 0.47 34.09 35.26
C ILE A 291 -0.12 35.29 36.01
N GLY A 292 -0.38 35.14 37.32
CA GLY A 292 -0.81 36.24 38.19
C GLY A 292 0.22 37.37 38.25
N VAL A 293 1.50 37.02 38.46
CA VAL A 293 2.61 37.98 38.46
C VAL A 293 2.76 38.71 37.12
N LEU A 294 2.66 37.95 36.00
CA LEU A 294 2.71 38.57 34.66
C LEU A 294 1.58 39.60 34.47
N LYS A 295 0.38 39.30 34.97
CA LYS A 295 -0.76 40.24 34.91
C LYS A 295 -0.53 41.46 35.78
N THR A 296 0.08 41.36 36.97
CA THR A 296 0.43 42.50 37.81
C THR A 296 1.51 43.37 37.15
N LEU A 297 2.39 42.78 36.34
CA LEU A 297 3.40 43.49 35.54
C LEU A 297 2.80 44.19 34.28
N GLY A 298 1.48 44.10 34.06
CA GLY A 298 0.79 44.79 32.98
C GLY A 298 0.59 43.96 31.70
N PHE A 299 0.86 42.63 31.71
CA PHE A 299 0.56 41.77 30.58
C PHE A 299 -0.97 41.65 30.42
N SER A 300 -1.48 41.95 29.22
CA SER A 300 -2.90 41.78 28.91
C SER A 300 -3.30 40.30 28.88
N GLY A 301 -4.58 40.01 29.10
CA GLY A 301 -5.13 38.66 29.00
C GLY A 301 -4.87 38.03 27.62
N GLU A 302 -4.94 38.84 26.56
CA GLU A 302 -4.64 38.41 25.18
C GLU A 302 -3.17 38.02 24.99
N SER A 303 -2.25 38.74 25.65
CA SER A 303 -0.82 38.39 25.63
C SER A 303 -0.55 37.00 26.25
N ILE A 304 -1.27 36.72 27.37
CA ILE A 304 -1.17 35.41 28.04
C ILE A 304 -1.79 34.31 27.20
N LEU A 305 -2.96 34.56 26.59
CA LEU A 305 -3.59 33.64 25.64
C LEU A 305 -2.62 33.30 24.51
N MET A 306 -2.05 34.32 23.87
CA MET A 306 -1.08 34.12 22.78
C MET A 306 0.15 33.32 23.22
N LEU A 307 0.66 33.59 24.43
CA LEU A 307 1.81 32.85 24.98
C LEU A 307 1.53 31.34 25.09
N VAL A 308 0.36 30.98 25.66
CA VAL A 308 -0.04 29.57 25.84
C VAL A 308 -0.33 28.90 24.49
N LEU A 309 -0.96 29.61 23.55
CA LEU A 309 -1.17 29.11 22.20
C LEU A 309 0.15 28.85 21.46
N LEU A 310 1.10 29.79 21.56
CA LEU A 310 2.43 29.65 20.96
C LEU A 310 3.19 28.45 21.56
N GLU A 311 3.04 28.20 22.86
CA GLU A 311 3.64 27.03 23.53
C GLU A 311 3.08 25.72 22.97
N SER A 312 1.75 25.63 22.82
CA SER A 312 1.09 24.45 22.21
C SER A 312 1.47 24.25 20.76
N LEU A 313 1.44 25.31 19.96
CA LEU A 313 1.86 25.26 18.55
C LEU A 313 3.32 24.83 18.39
N PHE A 314 4.22 25.42 19.21
CA PHE A 314 5.63 25.07 19.17
C PHE A 314 5.88 23.59 19.46
N LEU A 315 5.20 23.03 20.48
CA LEU A 315 5.28 21.59 20.80
C LEU A 315 4.75 20.73 19.66
N THR A 316 3.60 21.09 19.10
CA THR A 316 2.96 20.31 18.04
C THR A 316 3.80 20.36 16.76
N PHE A 317 4.34 21.53 16.39
CA PHE A 317 5.19 21.65 15.22
C PHE A 317 6.53 20.92 15.39
N THR A 318 7.20 21.10 16.53
CA THR A 318 8.50 20.44 16.74
C THR A 318 8.37 18.92 16.83
N GLY A 319 7.38 18.42 17.57
CA GLY A 319 7.09 16.98 17.67
C GLY A 319 6.59 16.40 16.35
N GLY A 320 5.69 17.12 15.65
CA GLY A 320 5.14 16.68 14.37
C GLY A 320 6.17 16.64 13.25
N LEU A 321 7.01 17.67 13.12
CA LEU A 321 8.10 17.68 12.14
C LEU A 321 9.14 16.59 12.43
N ALA A 322 9.47 16.36 13.69
CA ALA A 322 10.35 15.26 14.08
C ALA A 322 9.74 13.91 13.71
N GLY A 323 8.44 13.70 14.00
CA GLY A 323 7.71 12.48 13.66
C GLY A 323 7.66 12.22 12.16
N LEU A 324 7.27 13.23 11.36
CA LEU A 324 7.25 13.12 9.89
C LEU A 324 8.67 12.96 9.30
N GLY A 325 9.66 13.61 9.88
CA GLY A 325 11.06 13.45 9.46
C GLY A 325 11.56 12.02 9.67
N ILE A 326 11.29 11.43 10.84
CA ILE A 326 11.62 10.02 11.12
C ILE A 326 10.83 9.10 10.18
N ALA A 327 9.53 9.35 9.98
CA ALA A 327 8.71 8.58 9.04
C ALA A 327 9.29 8.61 7.62
N TRP A 328 9.76 9.77 7.16
CA TRP A 328 10.38 9.92 5.84
C TRP A 328 11.67 9.08 5.72
N PHE A 329 12.54 9.11 6.73
CA PHE A 329 13.74 8.27 6.77
C PHE A 329 13.39 6.78 6.79
N MET A 330 12.41 6.39 7.62
CA MET A 330 11.95 5.00 7.68
C MET A 330 11.32 4.56 6.35
N ALA A 331 10.46 5.39 5.74
CA ALA A 331 9.86 5.08 4.45
C ALA A 331 10.91 4.92 3.34
N LYS A 332 11.96 5.75 3.33
CA LYS A 332 13.07 5.63 2.39
C LYS A 332 13.88 4.35 2.60
N GLY A 333 14.16 3.98 3.85
CA GLY A 333 14.88 2.74 4.19
C GLY A 333 14.06 1.49 3.90
N LEU A 334 12.81 1.44 4.39
CA LEU A 334 11.88 0.34 4.15
C LEU A 334 11.51 0.23 2.66
N GLY A 335 11.30 1.35 1.97
CA GLY A 335 10.95 1.36 0.55
C GLY A 335 12.00 0.66 -0.30
N ALA A 336 13.29 0.76 0.03
CA ALA A 336 14.34 0.00 -0.63
C ALA A 336 14.22 -1.51 -0.40
N ALA A 337 13.78 -1.93 0.80
CA ALA A 337 13.63 -3.34 1.16
C ALA A 337 12.34 -3.97 0.63
N ILE A 338 11.27 -3.16 0.48
CA ILE A 338 9.94 -3.63 0.06
C ILE A 338 9.53 -3.18 -1.36
N LYS A 339 10.47 -2.62 -2.13
CA LYS A 339 10.21 -2.09 -3.49
C LYS A 339 9.59 -3.12 -4.44
N ASP A 340 9.83 -4.40 -4.20
CA ASP A 340 9.29 -5.51 -5.01
C ASP A 340 7.80 -5.76 -4.72
N PHE A 341 7.30 -5.38 -3.52
CA PHE A 341 5.89 -5.44 -3.15
C PHE A 341 5.18 -4.11 -3.37
N PHE A 342 5.88 -3.02 -3.05
CA PHE A 342 5.38 -1.65 -3.16
C PHE A 342 6.39 -0.82 -3.94
N PRO A 343 6.24 -0.73 -5.28
CA PRO A 343 7.20 -0.03 -6.15
C PRO A 343 7.47 1.41 -5.74
N VAL A 344 6.49 2.05 -5.12
CA VAL A 344 6.57 3.43 -4.66
C VAL A 344 6.12 3.52 -3.21
N PHE A 345 7.01 3.22 -2.27
CA PHE A 345 6.76 3.43 -0.84
C PHE A 345 7.55 4.65 -0.37
N GLN A 346 6.92 5.82 -0.43
CA GLN A 346 7.55 7.10 -0.08
C GLN A 346 6.55 8.09 0.47
N ILE A 347 7.05 9.02 1.29
CA ILE A 347 6.27 10.15 1.80
C ILE A 347 6.42 11.31 0.80
N GLY A 348 5.30 11.69 0.19
CA GLY A 348 5.26 12.79 -0.77
C GLY A 348 5.16 14.18 -0.12
N THR A 349 5.34 15.22 -0.93
CA THR A 349 5.18 16.62 -0.47
C THR A 349 3.77 16.90 0.03
N GLY A 350 2.74 16.24 -0.52
CA GLY A 350 1.36 16.34 -0.06
C GLY A 350 1.19 15.94 1.40
N THR A 351 1.86 14.87 1.83
CA THR A 351 1.84 14.39 3.22
C THR A 351 2.40 15.43 4.19
N PHE A 352 3.49 16.13 3.80
CA PHE A 352 4.06 17.22 4.60
C PHE A 352 3.12 18.42 4.69
N LEU A 353 2.44 18.79 3.61
CA LEU A 353 1.48 19.88 3.59
C LEU A 353 0.26 19.57 4.48
N VAL A 354 -0.33 18.39 4.33
CA VAL A 354 -1.43 17.92 5.18
C VAL A 354 -0.97 17.83 6.65
N GLY A 355 0.23 17.28 6.88
CA GLY A 355 0.81 17.21 8.22
C GLY A 355 1.00 18.58 8.86
N ALA A 356 1.48 19.58 8.13
CA ALA A 356 1.63 20.95 8.61
C ALA A 356 0.26 21.58 8.95
N ALA A 357 -0.75 21.35 8.12
CA ALA A 357 -2.12 21.80 8.40
C ALA A 357 -2.68 21.15 9.68
N LEU A 358 -2.47 19.83 9.84
CA LEU A 358 -2.87 19.10 11.05
C LEU A 358 -2.11 19.59 12.29
N MET A 359 -0.81 19.88 12.19
CA MET A 359 -0.04 20.47 13.30
C MET A 359 -0.62 21.80 13.75
N LEU A 360 -1.00 22.65 12.80
CA LEU A 360 -1.65 23.93 13.10
C LEU A 360 -2.99 23.72 13.82
N VAL A 361 -3.86 22.91 13.24
CA VAL A 361 -5.20 22.62 13.79
C VAL A 361 -5.10 22.00 15.19
N PHE A 362 -4.28 20.99 15.36
CA PHE A 362 -4.13 20.31 16.65
C PHE A 362 -3.45 21.20 17.70
N GLY A 363 -2.45 21.98 17.32
CA GLY A 363 -1.81 22.94 18.22
C GLY A 363 -2.78 24.01 18.72
N LEU A 364 -3.69 24.48 17.84
CA LEU A 364 -4.75 25.40 18.24
C LEU A 364 -5.79 24.74 19.14
N ILE A 365 -6.30 23.56 18.79
CA ILE A 365 -7.31 22.85 19.58
C ILE A 365 -6.78 22.52 20.99
N THR A 366 -5.58 21.97 21.09
CA THR A 366 -4.99 21.57 22.39
C THR A 366 -4.60 22.76 23.26
N GLY A 367 -4.25 23.89 22.63
CA GLY A 367 -3.85 25.11 23.32
C GLY A 367 -5.01 26.03 23.68
N LEU A 368 -6.11 26.04 22.92
CA LEU A 368 -7.16 27.05 23.02
C LEU A 368 -7.87 27.06 24.40
N TRP A 369 -8.31 25.89 24.87
CA TRP A 369 -9.02 25.80 26.14
C TRP A 369 -8.12 26.18 27.35
N PRO A 370 -6.90 25.67 27.50
CA PRO A 370 -5.96 26.11 28.52
C PRO A 370 -5.62 27.61 28.40
N ALA A 371 -5.45 28.13 27.19
CA ALA A 371 -5.15 29.53 26.94
C ALA A 371 -6.31 30.47 27.39
N LEU A 372 -7.54 30.08 27.07
CA LEU A 372 -8.73 30.82 27.54
C LEU A 372 -8.85 30.79 29.06
N THR A 373 -8.53 29.68 29.70
CA THR A 373 -8.51 29.55 31.17
C THR A 373 -7.46 30.47 31.76
N ALA A 374 -6.26 30.51 31.23
CA ALA A 374 -5.18 31.40 31.65
C ALA A 374 -5.54 32.87 31.44
N MET A 375 -6.17 33.22 30.31
CA MET A 375 -6.65 34.58 30.01
C MET A 375 -7.65 35.08 31.03
N ARG A 376 -8.60 34.24 31.45
CA ARG A 376 -9.70 34.59 32.37
C ARG A 376 -9.30 34.58 33.86
N LEU A 377 -8.08 34.17 34.19
CA LEU A 377 -7.60 34.07 35.56
C LEU A 377 -7.60 35.47 36.22
N LYS A 378 -8.29 35.62 37.38
CA LYS A 378 -8.27 36.82 38.17
C LYS A 378 -6.99 36.91 39.00
N ILE A 379 -6.37 38.09 39.10
CA ILE A 379 -5.10 38.33 39.83
C ILE A 379 -5.26 37.93 41.30
N VAL A 380 -6.39 38.28 41.92
CA VAL A 380 -6.69 37.98 43.34
C VAL A 380 -6.69 36.47 43.60
N ASP A 381 -7.32 35.68 42.70
CA ASP A 381 -7.40 34.20 42.82
C ASP A 381 -6.04 33.53 42.59
N ALA A 382 -5.20 34.12 41.75
CA ALA A 382 -3.87 33.63 41.47
C ALA A 382 -2.90 33.82 42.64
N LEU A 383 -3.00 34.95 43.36
CA LEU A 383 -2.09 35.27 44.48
C LEU A 383 -2.58 34.70 45.84
N ARG A 384 -3.85 34.31 45.96
CA ARG A 384 -4.44 33.74 47.19
C ARG A 384 -4.09 32.28 47.44
N ARG A 385 -3.55 31.59 46.47
CA ARG A 385 -3.14 30.18 46.55
C ARG A 385 -1.65 29.99 46.95
N ILE A 386 -1.20 30.82 47.89
CA ILE A 386 0.09 30.68 48.58
C ILE A 386 -0.12 29.88 49.85
#